data_b53a68a9ddb4d75d21ad35e5756455b3
#
_entry.id   b53a68a9ddb4d75d21ad35e5756455b3
#
_cell.length_a   1.000
_cell.length_b   1.000
_cell.length_c   1.000
_cell.angle_alpha   90.00
_cell.angle_beta   90.00
_cell.angle_gamma   90.00
#
_symmetry.space_group_name_H-M   'P 1'
#
loop_
_entity.id
_entity.type
_entity.pdbx_description
1 polymer ?
#
loop_
_entity_poly.entity_id
_entity_poly.type
_entity_poly.pdbx_seq_one_letter_code
_entity_poly.pdbx_strand_id
1 'polypeptide(L)'
;MMGMFSFCESISELDLSSFDTSNVTDMNELVGYCSALKNINLSGFNTEKVETMESLFEGCKNLETIDISSFNTKNVADMYSMFSGCEKLKKLDLSNIDFQKVTDDSDMFESCDSLAELKVGSTFKQNSDCYLLLDVAYTWKNSKGEELPYYTYKFPENVADTYTKVPIRQTNAE
;
A
#
# COMPACT_ATOMS: atom_id res chain seq x y z
N MET A 1 -7.79 -7.52 15.93
CA MET A 1 -7.00 -8.68 15.39
C MET A 1 -5.50 -8.35 15.33
N MET A 2 -5.06 -7.45 16.19
CA MET A 2 -3.67 -6.99 16.24
C MET A 2 -2.69 -8.16 16.32
N GLY A 3 -1.69 -8.18 15.43
CA GLY A 3 -0.56 -9.12 15.40
C GLY A 3 -0.89 -10.61 15.31
N MET A 4 -2.12 -11.00 14.90
CA MET A 4 -2.57 -12.40 15.01
C MET A 4 -1.67 -13.39 14.27
N PHE A 5 -1.09 -13.00 13.15
CA PHE A 5 -0.17 -13.80 12.35
C PHE A 5 1.20 -13.14 12.19
N SER A 6 1.48 -12.07 12.96
CA SER A 6 2.73 -11.35 12.88
C SER A 6 3.92 -12.30 13.10
N PHE A 7 5.01 -12.09 12.34
CA PHE A 7 6.23 -12.91 12.36
C PHE A 7 6.04 -14.40 12.00
N CYS A 8 4.95 -14.75 11.31
CA CYS A 8 4.80 -16.09 10.76
C CYS A 8 5.66 -16.27 9.50
N GLU A 9 6.98 -16.25 9.65
CA GLU A 9 7.97 -16.15 8.57
C GLU A 9 7.98 -17.34 7.59
N SER A 10 7.34 -18.47 7.95
CA SER A 10 7.30 -19.68 7.11
C SER A 10 6.01 -19.85 6.34
N ILE A 11 4.97 -19.04 6.61
CA ILE A 11 3.68 -19.15 5.93
C ILE A 11 3.80 -18.52 4.55
N SER A 12 3.56 -19.31 3.50
CA SER A 12 3.59 -18.83 2.11
C SER A 12 2.21 -18.49 1.55
N GLU A 13 1.14 -19.07 2.12
CA GLU A 13 -0.24 -18.85 1.72
C GLU A 13 -1.12 -18.78 2.96
N LEU A 14 -2.06 -17.84 2.98
CA LEU A 14 -2.95 -17.62 4.12
C LEU A 14 -4.37 -17.30 3.62
N ASP A 15 -5.34 -18.14 3.98
CA ASP A 15 -6.75 -17.91 3.68
C ASP A 15 -7.49 -17.47 4.95
N LEU A 16 -7.92 -16.21 4.98
CA LEU A 16 -8.68 -15.60 6.07
C LEU A 16 -10.12 -15.29 5.66
N SER A 17 -10.59 -15.77 4.50
CA SER A 17 -11.91 -15.45 3.95
C SER A 17 -13.08 -15.84 4.83
N SER A 18 -12.89 -16.85 5.72
CA SER A 18 -13.90 -17.32 6.65
C SER A 18 -13.96 -16.56 7.98
N PHE A 19 -13.05 -15.58 8.19
CA PHE A 19 -13.01 -14.85 9.46
C PHE A 19 -14.12 -13.80 9.53
N ASP A 20 -14.88 -13.81 10.62
CA ASP A 20 -15.81 -12.71 10.91
C ASP A 20 -15.02 -11.54 11.51
N THR A 21 -14.85 -10.51 10.71
CA THR A 21 -14.15 -9.27 11.10
C THR A 21 -15.09 -8.11 11.39
N SER A 22 -16.42 -8.34 11.43
CA SER A 22 -17.46 -7.31 11.54
C SER A 22 -17.37 -6.45 12.82
N ASN A 23 -16.65 -6.90 13.84
CA ASN A 23 -16.41 -6.18 15.09
C ASN A 23 -14.94 -5.81 15.32
N VAL A 24 -14.09 -5.97 14.30
CA VAL A 24 -12.68 -5.63 14.41
C VAL A 24 -12.48 -4.12 14.23
N THR A 25 -11.82 -3.51 15.18
CA THR A 25 -11.46 -2.08 15.16
C THR A 25 -9.95 -1.87 14.93
N ASP A 26 -9.15 -2.89 15.18
CA ASP A 26 -7.69 -2.84 15.14
C ASP A 26 -7.14 -4.03 14.35
N MET A 27 -6.46 -3.72 13.20
CA MET A 27 -5.79 -4.68 12.33
C MET A 27 -4.28 -4.45 12.27
N ASN A 28 -3.73 -3.72 13.26
CA ASN A 28 -2.31 -3.45 13.36
C ASN A 28 -1.50 -4.76 13.27
N GLU A 29 -0.47 -4.79 12.40
CA GLU A 29 0.44 -5.91 12.19
C GLU A 29 -0.24 -7.27 11.92
N LEU A 30 -1.48 -7.34 11.46
CA LEU A 30 -2.22 -8.62 11.33
C LEU A 30 -1.38 -9.72 10.69
N VAL A 31 -0.64 -9.39 9.63
CA VAL A 31 0.30 -10.28 8.95
C VAL A 31 1.70 -9.66 8.82
N GLY A 32 2.01 -8.68 9.67
CA GLY A 32 3.31 -8.01 9.66
C GLY A 32 4.46 -9.02 9.76
N TYR A 33 5.51 -8.78 8.99
CA TYR A 33 6.72 -9.60 8.95
C TYR A 33 6.54 -11.08 8.56
N CYS A 34 5.43 -11.41 7.88
CA CYS A 34 5.25 -12.70 7.22
C CYS A 34 6.11 -12.78 5.95
N SER A 35 7.44 -12.86 6.10
CA SER A 35 8.40 -12.67 5.01
C SER A 35 8.28 -13.69 3.86
N ALA A 36 7.76 -14.89 4.11
CA ALA A 36 7.54 -15.91 3.07
C ALA A 36 6.16 -15.79 2.38
N LEU A 37 5.26 -14.94 2.88
CA LEU A 37 3.89 -14.84 2.38
C LEU A 37 3.87 -14.37 0.93
N LYS A 38 3.24 -15.19 0.05
CA LYS A 38 3.07 -14.90 -1.38
C LYS A 38 1.64 -14.57 -1.73
N ASN A 39 0.69 -15.23 -1.09
CA ASN A 39 -0.73 -15.11 -1.35
C ASN A 39 -1.50 -14.98 -0.04
N ILE A 40 -2.44 -14.06 -0.01
CA ILE A 40 -3.39 -13.91 1.10
C ILE A 40 -4.80 -13.69 0.54
N ASN A 41 -5.77 -14.39 1.11
CA ASN A 41 -7.18 -14.23 0.77
C ASN A 41 -7.91 -13.48 1.88
N LEU A 42 -8.35 -12.26 1.59
CA LEU A 42 -9.06 -11.34 2.50
C LEU A 42 -10.49 -11.06 2.03
N SER A 43 -11.02 -11.84 1.09
CA SER A 43 -12.30 -11.54 0.41
C SER A 43 -13.53 -11.50 1.35
N GLY A 44 -13.43 -12.12 2.54
CA GLY A 44 -14.48 -12.09 3.57
C GLY A 44 -14.39 -10.92 4.55
N PHE A 45 -13.37 -10.08 4.44
CA PHE A 45 -13.13 -9.03 5.44
C PHE A 45 -14.16 -7.90 5.37
N ASN A 46 -14.81 -7.64 6.51
CA ASN A 46 -15.56 -6.43 6.77
C ASN A 46 -14.69 -5.49 7.61
N THR A 47 -14.22 -4.41 7.00
CA THR A 47 -13.33 -3.44 7.66
C THR A 47 -14.05 -2.15 8.06
N GLU A 48 -15.39 -2.14 8.06
CA GLU A 48 -16.18 -0.92 8.31
C GLU A 48 -15.91 -0.25 9.66
N LYS A 49 -15.53 -1.04 10.68
CA LYS A 49 -15.25 -0.52 12.03
C LYS A 49 -13.74 -0.35 12.30
N VAL A 50 -12.89 -0.66 11.35
CA VAL A 50 -11.43 -0.59 11.54
C VAL A 50 -10.99 0.87 11.60
N GLU A 51 -10.22 1.19 12.63
CA GLU A 51 -9.67 2.51 12.94
C GLU A 51 -8.16 2.60 12.64
N THR A 52 -7.44 1.46 12.72
CA THR A 52 -6.01 1.38 12.40
C THR A 52 -5.69 0.15 11.57
N MET A 53 -4.84 0.37 10.54
CA MET A 53 -4.23 -0.64 9.67
C MET A 53 -2.71 -0.48 9.65
N GLU A 54 -2.14 0.11 10.74
CA GLU A 54 -0.71 0.27 10.94
C GLU A 54 0.01 -1.04 10.69
N SER A 55 1.07 -1.01 9.86
CA SER A 55 1.94 -2.16 9.59
C SER A 55 1.23 -3.45 9.14
N LEU A 56 0.00 -3.34 8.60
CA LEU A 56 -0.86 -4.49 8.29
C LEU A 56 -0.14 -5.56 7.47
N PHE A 57 0.67 -5.15 6.47
CA PHE A 57 1.47 -6.01 5.59
C PHE A 57 2.97 -5.71 5.67
N GLU A 58 3.42 -4.99 6.68
CA GLU A 58 4.84 -4.62 6.82
C GLU A 58 5.73 -5.85 6.74
N GLY A 59 6.83 -5.78 5.98
CA GLY A 59 7.79 -6.85 5.86
C GLY A 59 7.29 -8.12 5.16
N CYS A 60 6.15 -8.08 4.47
CA CYS A 60 5.69 -9.17 3.61
C CYS A 60 6.49 -9.23 2.31
N LYS A 61 7.79 -9.53 2.40
CA LYS A 61 8.80 -9.39 1.34
C LYS A 61 8.48 -10.14 0.06
N ASN A 62 7.78 -11.28 0.15
CA ASN A 62 7.47 -12.13 -0.99
C ASN A 62 6.06 -11.93 -1.58
N LEU A 63 5.27 -11.00 -1.03
CA LEU A 63 3.93 -10.69 -1.51
C LEU A 63 4.01 -9.95 -2.86
N GLU A 64 3.56 -10.60 -3.95
CA GLU A 64 3.64 -10.02 -5.30
C GLU A 64 2.39 -9.25 -5.71
N THR A 65 1.24 -9.66 -5.19
CA THR A 65 -0.06 -9.05 -5.45
C THR A 65 -0.92 -9.12 -4.19
N ILE A 66 -1.82 -8.15 -4.05
CA ILE A 66 -2.80 -8.14 -2.96
C ILE A 66 -4.13 -7.60 -3.47
N ASP A 67 -5.23 -8.24 -3.06
CA ASP A 67 -6.58 -7.75 -3.31
C ASP A 67 -7.18 -7.21 -2.00
N ILE A 68 -7.33 -5.88 -1.94
CA ILE A 68 -7.96 -5.14 -0.86
C ILE A 68 -9.22 -4.39 -1.35
N SER A 69 -9.79 -4.82 -2.48
CA SER A 69 -10.97 -4.18 -3.08
C SER A 69 -12.21 -4.22 -2.18
N SER A 70 -12.27 -5.17 -1.24
CA SER A 70 -13.34 -5.28 -0.23
C SER A 70 -13.19 -4.31 0.95
N PHE A 71 -12.04 -3.66 1.12
CA PHE A 71 -11.78 -2.82 2.29
C PHE A 71 -12.60 -1.54 2.26
N ASN A 72 -13.28 -1.26 3.37
CA ASN A 72 -13.94 -0.01 3.66
C ASN A 72 -13.12 0.73 4.72
N THR A 73 -12.40 1.77 4.31
CA THR A 73 -11.43 2.48 5.16
C THR A 73 -11.95 3.82 5.67
N LYS A 74 -13.25 4.09 5.53
CA LYS A 74 -13.87 5.38 5.94
C LYS A 74 -13.62 5.77 7.41
N ASN A 75 -13.28 4.83 8.27
CA ASN A 75 -13.00 5.06 9.69
C ASN A 75 -11.51 4.94 10.04
N VAL A 76 -10.67 4.54 9.09
CA VAL A 76 -9.23 4.36 9.32
C VAL A 76 -8.54 5.72 9.42
N ALA A 77 -7.84 5.91 10.52
CA ALA A 77 -7.05 7.12 10.79
C ALA A 77 -5.54 6.88 10.66
N ASP A 78 -5.12 5.62 10.77
CA ASP A 78 -3.72 5.24 10.79
C ASP A 78 -3.43 4.14 9.77
N MET A 79 -2.51 4.43 8.83
CA MET A 79 -1.98 3.53 7.80
C MET A 79 -0.43 3.55 7.79
N TYR A 80 0.19 3.93 8.94
CA TYR A 80 1.64 3.93 9.09
C TYR A 80 2.24 2.60 8.63
N SER A 81 3.27 2.65 7.77
CA SER A 81 4.01 1.48 7.28
C SER A 81 3.16 0.35 6.69
N MET A 82 1.91 0.61 6.25
CA MET A 82 0.93 -0.44 5.90
C MET A 82 1.47 -1.46 4.89
N PHE A 83 2.31 -1.05 3.93
CA PHE A 83 2.95 -1.91 2.92
C PHE A 83 4.48 -1.85 2.97
N SER A 84 5.07 -1.20 3.99
CA SER A 84 6.52 -1.06 4.11
C SER A 84 7.22 -2.42 4.01
N GLY A 85 8.31 -2.50 3.25
CA GLY A 85 9.06 -3.75 3.07
C GLY A 85 8.36 -4.81 2.23
N CYS A 86 7.28 -4.48 1.50
CA CYS A 86 6.69 -5.37 0.49
C CYS A 86 7.56 -5.38 -0.78
N GLU A 87 8.78 -5.91 -0.69
CA GLU A 87 9.86 -5.80 -1.68
C GLU A 87 9.48 -6.31 -3.07
N LYS A 88 8.57 -7.32 -3.17
CA LYS A 88 8.12 -7.92 -4.44
C LYS A 88 6.76 -7.46 -4.94
N LEU A 89 6.08 -6.58 -4.22
CA LEU A 89 4.78 -6.05 -4.62
C LEU A 89 4.93 -5.24 -5.91
N LYS A 90 4.28 -5.68 -7.00
CA LYS A 90 4.44 -5.09 -8.33
C LYS A 90 3.38 -4.05 -8.66
N LYS A 91 2.16 -4.29 -8.16
CA LYS A 91 0.98 -3.45 -8.42
C LYS A 91 0.16 -3.31 -7.17
N LEU A 92 -0.38 -2.11 -6.98
CA LEU A 92 -1.27 -1.84 -5.85
C LEU A 92 -2.44 -0.97 -6.31
N ASP A 93 -3.66 -1.45 -6.06
CA ASP A 93 -4.90 -0.71 -6.34
C ASP A 93 -5.46 -0.17 -5.01
N LEU A 94 -5.35 1.14 -4.83
CA LEU A 94 -5.90 1.90 -3.70
C LEU A 94 -7.15 2.72 -4.11
N SER A 95 -7.76 2.42 -5.26
CA SER A 95 -8.85 3.26 -5.78
C SER A 95 -10.12 3.23 -4.92
N ASN A 96 -10.29 2.20 -4.10
CA ASN A 96 -11.38 2.06 -3.13
C ASN A 96 -11.02 2.56 -1.72
N ILE A 97 -9.76 2.90 -1.47
CA ILE A 97 -9.31 3.33 -0.15
C ILE A 97 -9.72 4.80 0.08
N ASP A 98 -10.41 5.05 1.17
CA ASP A 98 -10.78 6.39 1.61
C ASP A 98 -9.73 6.96 2.54
N PHE A 99 -9.06 8.03 2.10
CA PHE A 99 -8.00 8.72 2.84
C PHE A 99 -8.51 9.93 3.65
N GLN A 100 -9.82 10.21 3.65
CA GLN A 100 -10.33 11.45 4.26
C GLN A 100 -9.99 11.57 5.76
N LYS A 101 -10.07 10.46 6.50
CA LYS A 101 -9.74 10.42 7.93
C LYS A 101 -8.30 10.06 8.24
N VAL A 102 -7.53 9.59 7.26
CA VAL A 102 -6.14 9.20 7.47
C VAL A 102 -5.33 10.42 7.91
N THR A 103 -4.67 10.30 9.04
CA THR A 103 -3.79 11.31 9.63
C THR A 103 -2.33 10.90 9.63
N ASP A 104 -2.07 9.60 9.61
CA ASP A 104 -0.72 9.05 9.50
C ASP A 104 -0.67 7.99 8.38
N ASP A 105 0.12 8.24 7.36
CA ASP A 105 0.47 7.36 6.26
C ASP A 105 2.00 7.33 6.04
N SER A 106 2.76 7.72 7.08
CA SER A 106 4.23 7.74 7.05
C SER A 106 4.75 6.35 6.69
N ASP A 107 5.79 6.31 5.88
CA ASP A 107 6.50 5.09 5.47
C ASP A 107 5.60 4.02 4.81
N MET A 108 4.38 4.38 4.40
CA MET A 108 3.36 3.44 3.88
C MET A 108 3.90 2.54 2.77
N PHE A 109 4.82 3.04 1.94
CA PHE A 109 5.40 2.32 0.80
C PHE A 109 6.94 2.20 0.89
N GLU A 110 7.52 2.42 2.06
CA GLU A 110 8.96 2.30 2.22
C GLU A 110 9.44 0.92 1.78
N SER A 111 10.55 0.85 1.01
CA SER A 111 11.11 -0.42 0.52
C SER A 111 10.14 -1.29 -0.30
N CYS A 112 9.15 -0.68 -0.98
CA CYS A 112 8.36 -1.35 -2.01
C CYS A 112 9.10 -1.36 -3.36
N ASP A 113 10.28 -1.97 -3.41
CA ASP A 113 11.27 -1.82 -4.49
C ASP A 113 10.74 -2.20 -5.88
N SER A 114 9.90 -3.24 -5.93
CA SER A 114 9.32 -3.74 -7.18
C SER A 114 8.06 -3.02 -7.63
N LEU A 115 7.53 -2.07 -6.84
CA LEU A 115 6.26 -1.40 -7.16
C LEU A 115 6.41 -0.59 -8.45
N ALA A 116 5.66 -1.02 -9.47
CA ALA A 116 5.71 -0.46 -10.81
C ALA A 116 4.38 0.17 -11.27
N GLU A 117 3.27 -0.15 -10.60
CA GLU A 117 1.96 0.42 -10.90
C GLU A 117 1.22 0.71 -9.60
N LEU A 118 0.76 1.96 -9.46
CA LEU A 118 -0.07 2.41 -8.34
C LEU A 118 -1.32 3.06 -8.88
N LYS A 119 -2.49 2.54 -8.51
CA LYS A 119 -3.78 3.15 -8.82
C LYS A 119 -4.36 3.76 -7.56
N VAL A 120 -4.79 5.01 -7.64
CA VAL A 120 -5.34 5.78 -6.52
C VAL A 120 -6.75 6.29 -6.78
N GLY A 121 -7.52 6.43 -5.72
CA GLY A 121 -8.88 6.97 -5.75
C GLY A 121 -8.93 8.50 -5.61
N SER A 122 -10.14 9.04 -5.68
CA SER A 122 -10.41 10.48 -5.60
C SER A 122 -10.24 11.09 -4.20
N THR A 123 -10.03 10.28 -3.18
CA THR A 123 -9.76 10.74 -1.80
C THR A 123 -8.30 10.60 -1.42
N PHE A 124 -7.46 10.10 -2.36
CA PHE A 124 -6.03 9.88 -2.10
C PHE A 124 -5.33 11.19 -1.76
N LYS A 125 -4.62 11.17 -0.65
CA LYS A 125 -3.73 12.24 -0.20
C LYS A 125 -2.56 11.61 0.56
N GLN A 126 -1.46 12.32 0.61
CA GLN A 126 -0.29 11.96 1.40
C GLN A 126 -0.12 12.99 2.52
N ASN A 127 -0.44 12.60 3.76
CA ASN A 127 -0.42 13.50 4.90
C ASN A 127 0.98 13.69 5.47
N SER A 128 1.83 12.67 5.33
CA SER A 128 3.16 12.59 5.93
C SER A 128 4.22 12.34 4.87
N ASP A 129 5.44 12.09 5.30
CA ASP A 129 6.57 11.71 4.45
C ASP A 129 6.42 10.26 3.98
N CYS A 130 5.38 10.01 3.21
CA CYS A 130 5.13 8.74 2.54
C CYS A 130 6.06 8.68 1.32
N TYR A 131 7.31 8.28 1.54
CA TYR A 131 8.32 8.20 0.49
C TYR A 131 8.02 7.05 -0.46
N LEU A 132 7.38 7.36 -1.59
CA LEU A 132 7.36 6.46 -2.72
C LEU A 132 8.69 6.61 -3.46
N LEU A 133 9.67 5.85 -2.97
CA LEU A 133 10.95 5.56 -3.60
C LEU A 133 11.65 6.73 -4.28
N LEU A 134 12.64 7.22 -3.60
CA LEU A 134 13.72 8.01 -4.16
C LEU A 134 14.66 7.14 -5.01
N ASP A 135 14.12 6.44 -6.01
CA ASP A 135 14.98 5.80 -6.98
C ASP A 135 15.33 6.85 -8.04
N VAL A 136 16.53 7.39 -7.93
CA VAL A 136 17.06 8.41 -8.86
C VAL A 136 17.08 7.97 -10.33
N ALA A 137 16.80 6.70 -10.59
CA ALA A 137 16.76 6.13 -11.94
C ALA A 137 15.34 6.12 -12.55
N TYR A 138 14.30 6.37 -11.77
CA TYR A 138 12.91 6.25 -12.20
C TYR A 138 12.07 7.46 -11.83
N THR A 139 10.99 7.67 -12.58
CA THR A 139 9.90 8.59 -12.27
C THR A 139 8.56 7.89 -12.45
N TRP A 140 7.49 8.58 -12.13
CA TRP A 140 6.14 8.06 -12.31
C TRP A 140 5.41 8.87 -13.40
N LYS A 141 4.64 8.17 -14.24
CA LYS A 141 3.74 8.76 -15.24
C LYS A 141 2.30 8.46 -14.88
N ASN A 142 1.45 9.47 -15.01
CA ASN A 142 0.01 9.30 -14.89
C ASN A 142 -0.59 8.60 -16.14
N SER A 143 -1.91 8.32 -16.12
CA SER A 143 -2.62 7.67 -17.23
C SER A 143 -2.58 8.46 -18.54
N LYS A 144 -2.29 9.78 -18.50
CA LYS A 144 -2.13 10.65 -19.66
C LYS A 144 -0.71 10.67 -20.21
N GLY A 145 0.22 9.99 -19.57
CA GLY A 145 1.65 9.97 -19.93
C GLY A 145 2.45 11.17 -19.43
N GLU A 146 1.86 12.00 -18.54
CA GLU A 146 2.53 13.14 -17.92
C GLU A 146 3.42 12.65 -16.79
N GLU A 147 4.69 13.06 -16.79
CA GLU A 147 5.65 12.71 -15.74
C GLU A 147 5.40 13.53 -14.48
N LEU A 148 5.47 12.88 -13.31
CA LEU A 148 5.53 13.61 -12.06
C LEU A 148 6.86 14.36 -11.97
N PRO A 149 6.88 15.60 -11.42
CA PRO A 149 8.11 16.36 -11.27
C PRO A 149 9.14 15.59 -10.44
N TYR A 150 10.38 15.53 -10.93
CA TYR A 150 11.51 14.77 -10.37
C TYR A 150 11.79 15.02 -8.86
N TYR A 151 11.32 16.16 -8.36
CA TYR A 151 11.53 16.55 -6.95
C TYR A 151 10.26 16.46 -6.10
N THR A 152 9.16 15.98 -6.65
CA THR A 152 7.93 15.82 -5.88
C THR A 152 7.84 14.38 -5.37
N TYR A 153 7.99 14.24 -4.09
CA TYR A 153 7.79 12.97 -3.38
C TYR A 153 6.29 12.66 -3.17
N LYS A 154 5.41 13.50 -3.76
CA LYS A 154 3.96 13.40 -3.57
C LYS A 154 3.23 13.26 -4.90
N PHE A 155 2.27 12.37 -4.92
CA PHE A 155 1.29 12.29 -6.00
C PHE A 155 0.27 13.41 -5.88
N PRO A 156 -0.40 13.82 -6.98
CA PRO A 156 -1.51 14.76 -6.91
C PRO A 156 -2.59 14.27 -5.96
N GLU A 157 -2.97 15.13 -5.01
CA GLU A 157 -3.99 14.82 -4.02
C GLU A 157 -5.39 14.92 -4.62
N ASN A 158 -6.29 14.05 -4.16
CA ASN A 158 -7.71 14.03 -4.54
C ASN A 158 -7.96 13.88 -6.05
N VAL A 159 -7.03 13.26 -6.75
CA VAL A 159 -7.14 12.96 -8.19
C VAL A 159 -7.02 11.46 -8.38
N ALA A 160 -8.13 10.84 -8.82
CA ALA A 160 -8.10 9.43 -9.18
C ALA A 160 -7.28 9.23 -10.45
N ASP A 161 -6.24 8.42 -10.39
CA ASP A 161 -5.39 8.09 -11.54
C ASP A 161 -4.64 6.77 -11.34
N THR A 162 -4.00 6.31 -12.42
CA THR A 162 -3.06 5.19 -12.40
C THR A 162 -1.68 5.69 -12.78
N TYR A 163 -0.74 5.47 -11.88
CA TYR A 163 0.66 5.86 -12.07
C TYR A 163 1.52 4.65 -12.38
N THR A 164 2.42 4.81 -13.35
CA THR A 164 3.36 3.76 -13.77
C THR A 164 4.79 4.24 -13.58
N LYS A 165 5.62 3.43 -12.95
CA LYS A 165 7.06 3.69 -12.76
C LYS A 165 7.78 3.52 -14.09
N VAL A 166 8.54 4.53 -14.51
CA VAL A 166 9.28 4.53 -15.78
C VAL A 166 10.71 5.02 -15.59
N PRO A 167 11.69 4.50 -16.34
CA PRO A 167 13.06 5.00 -16.26
C PRO A 167 13.14 6.48 -16.64
N ILE A 168 13.92 7.25 -15.89
CA ILE A 168 14.25 8.62 -16.26
C ILE A 168 15.13 8.57 -17.52
N ARG A 169 14.68 9.19 -18.61
CA ARG A 169 15.53 9.36 -19.78
C ARG A 169 16.67 10.32 -19.41
N GLN A 170 17.88 9.81 -19.36
CA GLN A 170 19.04 10.68 -19.35
C GLN A 170 19.02 11.45 -20.70
N THR A 171 18.63 12.71 -20.67
CA THR A 171 18.93 13.61 -21.78
C THR A 171 20.45 13.76 -21.78
N ASN A 172 21.12 13.08 -22.72
CA ASN A 172 22.51 13.39 -23.01
C ASN A 172 22.54 14.87 -23.31
N ALA A 173 23.13 15.66 -22.41
CA ALA A 173 23.46 17.04 -22.72
C ALA A 173 24.52 16.98 -23.82
N GLU A 174 24.13 17.40 -25.07
CA GLU A 174 25.06 17.71 -26.13
C GLU A 174 25.81 19.00 -25.81
#